data_00c3b461109f684ce2013c1c336475f2
#
_entry.id   00c3b461109f684ce2013c1c336475f2
#
_cell.length_a   1.000
_cell.length_b   1.000
_cell.length_c   1.000
_cell.angle_alpha   90.00
_cell.angle_beta   90.00
_cell.angle_gamma   90.00
#
_symmetry.space_group_name_H-M   'P 1'
#
loop_
_entity.id
_entity.type
_entity.pdbx_description
1 polymer ?
#
loop_
_entity_poly.entity_id
_entity_poly.type
_entity_poly.pdbx_seq_one_letter_code
_entity_poly.pdbx_strand_id
1 'polypeptide(L)'
;MIKGLAITPPIIGRISIGKIVEKNGKRLPEKDDQFTLTTQVQHKDGWLLHPLDEQLRQAQTTNNGKLRTIPVRLLFNSPELNLRAEYSLFDRQTGRPLCVGNGDTCRRYTPQGIQQLPCPSPEACDLARTGHCKPYGRLHVIVNDEEDIGTFIFRTTGFNSIRTLVARLSYYQAISGDLLACLPFHKSYSNLLFIDLMLISCFIELVSRLMLPSNARAKLSTSGHR
;
A
#
# COMPACT_ATOMS: atom_id res chain seq x y z
N MET A 1 -21.70 15.37 7.61
CA MET A 1 -20.82 14.51 6.77
C MET A 1 -21.65 13.34 6.27
N ILE A 2 -21.55 13.00 4.99
CA ILE A 2 -22.30 11.88 4.40
C ILE A 2 -21.76 10.58 5.01
N LYS A 3 -22.67 9.73 5.53
CA LYS A 3 -22.30 8.43 6.12
C LYS A 3 -21.69 7.51 5.05
N GLY A 4 -20.66 6.76 5.40
CA GLY A 4 -20.03 5.76 4.54
C GLY A 4 -18.95 6.29 3.59
N LEU A 5 -18.56 7.56 3.71
CA LEU A 5 -17.34 8.05 3.05
C LEU A 5 -16.13 7.56 3.83
N ALA A 6 -15.30 6.80 3.15
CA ALA A 6 -14.02 6.36 3.72
C ALA A 6 -12.98 7.48 3.64
N ILE A 7 -12.09 7.53 4.64
CA ILE A 7 -10.89 8.35 4.57
C ILE A 7 -10.06 7.85 3.37
N THR A 8 -9.76 8.76 2.45
CA THR A 8 -8.92 8.45 1.28
C THR A 8 -7.78 9.45 1.25
N PRO A 9 -6.54 9.00 1.51
CA PRO A 9 -5.37 9.88 1.41
C PRO A 9 -5.22 10.42 -0.02
N PRO A 10 -4.67 11.65 -0.19
CA PRO A 10 -4.36 12.18 -1.51
C PRO A 10 -3.32 11.28 -2.19
N ILE A 11 -3.60 10.87 -3.44
CA ILE A 11 -2.71 9.98 -4.19
C ILE A 11 -1.94 10.82 -5.20
N ILE A 12 -0.61 10.87 -5.07
CA ILE A 12 0.29 11.59 -5.99
C ILE A 12 0.96 10.64 -6.99
N GLY A 13 1.05 9.35 -6.66
CA GLY A 13 1.71 8.37 -7.52
C GLY A 13 1.26 6.95 -7.29
N ARG A 14 1.83 6.06 -8.07
CA ARG A 14 1.57 4.61 -8.02
C ARG A 14 2.87 3.85 -7.93
N ILE A 15 2.86 2.76 -7.15
CA ILE A 15 3.90 1.75 -7.14
C ILE A 15 3.37 0.54 -7.90
N SER A 16 4.09 0.11 -8.93
CA SER A 16 3.76 -1.08 -9.71
C SER A 16 4.93 -2.07 -9.72
N ILE A 17 4.60 -3.35 -9.90
CA ILE A 17 5.55 -4.43 -10.17
C ILE A 17 5.21 -4.95 -11.56
N GLY A 18 6.22 -5.02 -12.43
CA GLY A 18 6.02 -5.43 -13.81
C GLY A 18 5.78 -4.25 -14.75
N LYS A 19 5.88 -4.55 -16.01
CA LYS A 19 5.71 -3.62 -17.12
C LYS A 19 4.67 -4.12 -18.10
N ILE A 20 4.11 -3.22 -18.87
CA ILE A 20 3.26 -3.58 -20.00
C ILE A 20 4.14 -3.63 -21.24
N VAL A 21 4.18 -4.78 -21.90
CA VAL A 21 4.87 -4.96 -23.18
C VAL A 21 3.86 -5.19 -24.29
N GLU A 22 4.15 -4.65 -25.45
CA GLU A 22 3.35 -4.91 -26.65
C GLU A 22 3.93 -6.13 -27.39
N LYS A 23 3.12 -7.19 -27.46
CA LYS A 23 3.44 -8.41 -28.23
C LYS A 23 2.30 -8.67 -29.21
N ASN A 24 2.61 -8.71 -30.50
CA ASN A 24 1.63 -8.96 -31.59
C ASN A 24 0.43 -7.98 -31.55
N GLY A 25 0.68 -6.69 -31.35
CA GLY A 25 -0.35 -5.65 -31.29
C GLY A 25 -1.26 -5.72 -30.05
N LYS A 26 -0.93 -6.58 -29.08
CA LYS A 26 -1.66 -6.69 -27.80
C LYS A 26 -0.77 -6.25 -26.64
N ARG A 27 -1.32 -5.39 -25.78
CA ARG A 27 -0.66 -5.00 -24.53
C ARG A 27 -0.83 -6.10 -23.49
N LEU A 28 0.28 -6.74 -23.14
CA LEU A 28 0.32 -7.83 -22.17
C LEU A 28 1.15 -7.44 -20.93
N PRO A 29 0.70 -7.77 -19.73
CA PRO A 29 1.51 -7.56 -18.54
C PRO A 29 2.66 -8.58 -18.54
N GLU A 30 3.88 -8.09 -18.38
CA GLU A 30 5.06 -8.90 -18.17
C GLU A 30 5.56 -8.72 -16.74
N LYS A 31 5.89 -9.85 -16.07
CA LYS A 31 6.51 -9.79 -14.77
C LYS A 31 7.88 -9.14 -14.88
N ASP A 32 8.14 -8.19 -14.00
CA ASP A 32 9.46 -7.60 -13.82
C ASP A 32 9.92 -7.87 -12.39
N ASP A 33 11.22 -7.90 -12.15
CA ASP A 33 11.81 -8.12 -10.83
C ASP A 33 12.14 -6.80 -10.11
N GLN A 34 11.49 -5.72 -10.51
CA GLN A 34 11.69 -4.37 -9.97
C GLN A 34 10.38 -3.62 -9.81
N PHE A 35 10.44 -2.60 -8.96
CA PHE A 35 9.36 -1.62 -8.83
C PHE A 35 9.51 -0.51 -9.86
N THR A 36 8.38 0.13 -10.16
CA THR A 36 8.31 1.35 -10.94
C THR A 36 7.36 2.31 -10.25
N LEU A 37 7.82 3.54 -10.02
CA LEU A 37 7.00 4.62 -9.51
C LEU A 37 6.52 5.50 -10.66
N THR A 38 5.21 5.67 -10.75
CA THR A 38 4.59 6.51 -11.79
C THR A 38 3.73 7.58 -11.16
N THR A 39 3.51 8.66 -11.90
CA THR A 39 2.54 9.69 -11.53
C THR A 39 1.10 9.19 -11.74
N GLN A 40 0.12 10.05 -11.47
CA GLN A 40 -1.29 9.81 -11.80
C GLN A 40 -1.64 10.21 -13.25
N VAL A 41 -0.68 10.73 -14.00
CA VAL A 41 -0.88 11.17 -15.37
C VAL A 41 -0.58 10.04 -16.34
N GLN A 42 -1.55 9.76 -17.22
CA GLN A 42 -1.42 8.76 -18.27
C GLN A 42 -1.32 9.44 -19.63
N HIS A 43 -0.27 9.11 -20.37
CA HIS A 43 -0.10 9.47 -21.77
C HIS A 43 -0.50 8.31 -22.71
N LYS A 44 -0.48 8.57 -24.03
CA LYS A 44 -0.75 7.54 -25.05
C LYS A 44 0.17 6.33 -24.92
N ASP A 45 1.42 6.57 -24.53
CA ASP A 45 2.47 5.53 -24.43
C ASP A 45 2.54 4.86 -23.05
N GLY A 46 1.75 5.31 -22.07
CA GLY A 46 1.72 4.75 -20.73
C GLY A 46 1.68 5.78 -19.61
N TRP A 47 1.99 5.36 -18.41
CA TRP A 47 2.07 6.22 -17.23
C TRP A 47 3.41 6.94 -17.19
N LEU A 48 3.39 8.25 -16.86
CA LEU A 48 4.63 9.01 -16.67
C LEU A 48 5.36 8.52 -15.41
N LEU A 49 6.67 8.35 -15.53
CA LEU A 49 7.53 8.06 -14.39
C LEU A 49 7.48 9.22 -13.38
N HIS A 50 7.46 8.88 -12.11
CA HIS A 50 7.57 9.86 -11.04
C HIS A 50 9.04 10.25 -10.85
N PRO A 51 9.40 11.51 -10.57
CA PRO A 51 10.79 11.92 -10.34
C PRO A 51 11.52 11.10 -9.27
N LEU A 52 10.82 10.69 -8.23
CA LEU A 52 11.36 9.80 -7.19
C LEU A 52 11.82 8.42 -7.71
N ASP A 53 11.30 7.93 -8.84
CA ASP A 53 11.74 6.64 -9.40
C ASP A 53 13.22 6.68 -9.77
N GLU A 54 13.65 7.73 -10.44
CA GLU A 54 15.04 7.93 -10.83
C GLU A 54 15.95 8.17 -9.62
N GLN A 55 15.53 9.01 -8.69
CA GLN A 55 16.28 9.30 -7.48
C GLN A 55 16.55 8.04 -6.65
N LEU A 56 15.52 7.19 -6.46
CA LEU A 56 15.66 5.94 -5.73
C LEU A 56 16.55 4.91 -6.45
N ARG A 57 16.53 4.90 -7.79
CA ARG A 57 17.45 4.04 -8.57
C ARG A 57 18.90 4.47 -8.45
N GLN A 58 19.16 5.77 -8.48
CA GLN A 58 20.51 6.34 -8.30
C GLN A 58 21.04 6.06 -6.90
N ALA A 59 20.18 6.11 -5.87
CA ALA A 59 20.58 5.80 -4.50
C ALA A 59 20.88 4.30 -4.27
N GLN A 60 20.33 3.40 -5.08
CA GLN A 60 20.52 1.95 -4.96
C GLN A 60 21.59 1.43 -5.92
N THR A 61 22.84 1.78 -5.69
CA THR A 61 23.98 1.41 -6.55
C THR A 61 24.26 -0.10 -6.62
N THR A 62 23.83 -0.88 -5.61
CA THR A 62 24.09 -2.32 -5.49
C THR A 62 23.28 -3.23 -6.41
N ASN A 63 22.20 -2.73 -7.01
CA ASN A 63 21.23 -3.56 -7.76
C ASN A 63 21.23 -3.33 -9.28
N ASN A 64 22.35 -2.91 -9.87
CA ASN A 64 22.43 -2.60 -11.31
C ASN A 64 21.30 -1.66 -11.80
N GLY A 65 20.95 -0.65 -11.01
CA GLY A 65 19.87 0.30 -11.32
C GLY A 65 18.45 -0.25 -11.20
N LYS A 66 18.28 -1.50 -10.74
CA LYS A 66 16.96 -2.08 -10.48
C LYS A 66 16.42 -1.67 -9.13
N LEU A 67 15.24 -1.08 -9.10
CA LEU A 67 14.55 -0.68 -7.87
C LEU A 67 13.86 -1.90 -7.23
N ARG A 68 14.56 -2.60 -6.33
CA ARG A 68 14.04 -3.80 -5.65
C ARG A 68 13.50 -3.52 -4.26
N THR A 69 13.84 -2.39 -3.69
CA THR A 69 13.40 -1.98 -2.34
C THR A 69 13.00 -0.53 -2.37
N ILE A 70 11.91 -0.19 -1.73
CA ILE A 70 11.41 1.18 -1.61
C ILE A 70 11.24 1.48 -0.13
N PRO A 71 11.90 2.53 0.41
CA PRO A 71 11.62 3.00 1.75
C PRO A 71 10.23 3.61 1.78
N VAL A 72 9.39 3.14 2.71
CA VAL A 72 8.01 3.59 2.82
C VAL A 72 7.63 3.83 4.27
N ARG A 73 6.67 4.71 4.49
CA ARG A 73 6.06 4.98 5.77
C ARG A 73 4.54 4.87 5.63
N LEU A 74 3.89 4.43 6.69
CA LEU A 74 2.43 4.36 6.76
C LEU A 74 1.88 5.67 7.31
N LEU A 75 0.65 6.02 6.91
CA LEU A 75 0.00 7.26 7.38
C LEU A 75 -0.71 7.08 8.71
N PHE A 76 -1.24 5.89 8.96
CA PHE A 76 -2.13 5.63 10.07
C PHE A 76 -1.62 4.48 10.94
N ASN A 77 -1.95 4.52 12.22
CA ASN A 77 -1.68 3.42 13.14
C ASN A 77 -2.62 2.21 12.93
N SER A 78 -3.78 2.42 12.31
CA SER A 78 -4.71 1.34 11.96
C SER A 78 -4.32 0.69 10.63
N PRO A 79 -4.12 -0.64 10.57
CA PRO A 79 -3.86 -1.38 9.34
C PRO A 79 -4.93 -1.16 8.27
N GLU A 80 -6.19 -1.10 8.66
CA GLU A 80 -7.37 -1.01 7.78
C GLU A 80 -7.45 0.34 7.06
N LEU A 81 -6.90 1.40 7.67
CA LEU A 81 -6.82 2.72 7.04
C LEU A 81 -5.68 2.80 6.01
N ASN A 82 -4.61 2.02 6.18
CA ASN A 82 -3.49 1.95 5.24
C ASN A 82 -3.75 0.96 4.11
N LEU A 83 -4.30 -0.24 4.44
CA LEU A 83 -4.57 -1.31 3.48
C LEU A 83 -6.06 -1.60 3.40
N ARG A 84 -6.67 -1.14 2.32
CA ARG A 84 -8.06 -1.49 2.00
C ARG A 84 -8.09 -2.71 1.09
N ALA A 85 -8.71 -3.79 1.55
CA ALA A 85 -8.84 -5.03 0.80
C ALA A 85 -10.32 -5.44 0.72
N GLU A 86 -10.80 -5.66 -0.50
CA GLU A 86 -12.21 -5.98 -0.81
C GLU A 86 -12.27 -6.92 -1.99
N TYR A 87 -13.32 -7.73 -2.09
CA TYR A 87 -13.68 -8.40 -3.33
C TYR A 87 -14.32 -7.40 -4.28
N SER A 88 -13.81 -7.30 -5.49
CA SER A 88 -14.28 -6.30 -6.45
C SER A 88 -14.54 -6.93 -7.81
N LEU A 89 -15.70 -6.59 -8.38
CA LEU A 89 -16.07 -6.87 -9.74
C LEU A 89 -16.18 -5.55 -10.48
N PHE A 90 -15.40 -5.40 -11.56
CA PHE A 90 -15.39 -4.20 -12.40
C PHE A 90 -16.03 -4.48 -13.76
N ASP A 91 -16.73 -3.51 -14.26
CA ASP A 91 -17.15 -3.49 -15.65
C ASP A 91 -15.93 -3.37 -16.58
N ARG A 92 -15.86 -4.22 -17.60
CA ARG A 92 -14.69 -4.29 -18.49
C ARG A 92 -14.58 -3.11 -19.44
N GLN A 93 -15.68 -2.48 -19.78
CA GLN A 93 -15.71 -1.37 -20.74
C GLN A 93 -15.45 -0.05 -20.04
N THR A 94 -16.14 0.18 -18.95
CA THR A 94 -16.09 1.47 -18.23
C THR A 94 -15.07 1.51 -17.10
N GLY A 95 -14.59 0.35 -16.63
CA GLY A 95 -13.71 0.22 -15.46
C GLY A 95 -14.40 0.58 -14.13
N ARG A 96 -15.72 0.75 -14.13
CA ARG A 96 -16.49 1.09 -12.91
C ARG A 96 -16.74 -0.16 -12.07
N PRO A 97 -16.74 -0.03 -10.74
CA PRO A 97 -17.09 -1.14 -9.87
C PRO A 97 -18.59 -1.49 -9.99
N LEU A 98 -18.89 -2.73 -10.36
CA LEU A 98 -20.25 -3.28 -10.38
C LEU A 98 -20.65 -3.87 -9.04
N CYS A 99 -19.70 -4.46 -8.33
CA CYS A 99 -19.91 -5.05 -7.01
C CYS A 99 -18.63 -4.92 -6.19
N VAL A 100 -18.76 -4.49 -4.94
CA VAL A 100 -17.65 -4.41 -3.97
C VAL A 100 -18.13 -4.97 -2.65
N GLY A 101 -17.42 -5.96 -2.11
CA GLY A 101 -17.81 -6.65 -0.88
C GLY A 101 -16.63 -7.14 -0.05
N ASN A 102 -16.90 -7.48 1.20
CA ASN A 102 -15.89 -7.90 2.18
C ASN A 102 -15.91 -9.42 2.49
N GLY A 103 -16.82 -10.17 1.87
CA GLY A 103 -17.04 -11.57 2.17
C GLY A 103 -18.33 -11.83 2.97
N ASP A 104 -18.88 -10.81 3.64
CA ASP A 104 -20.14 -10.88 4.39
C ASP A 104 -21.23 -10.09 3.67
N THR A 105 -20.93 -8.85 3.33
CA THR A 105 -21.83 -7.92 2.64
C THR A 105 -21.16 -7.27 1.44
N CYS A 106 -21.95 -6.89 0.45
CA CYS A 106 -21.48 -6.14 -0.71
C CYS A 106 -22.42 -4.99 -1.06
N ARG A 107 -21.85 -3.99 -1.72
CA ARG A 107 -22.58 -2.97 -2.47
C ARG A 107 -22.54 -3.34 -3.95
N ARG A 108 -23.69 -3.59 -4.51
CA ARG A 108 -23.86 -4.02 -5.91
C ARG A 108 -24.69 -3.01 -6.67
N TYR A 109 -24.22 -2.65 -7.86
CA TYR A 109 -25.02 -1.89 -8.81
C TYR A 109 -26.06 -2.80 -9.47
N THR A 110 -27.34 -2.43 -9.34
CA THR A 110 -28.49 -3.11 -9.94
C THR A 110 -29.28 -2.14 -10.79
N PRO A 111 -30.23 -2.58 -11.63
CA PRO A 111 -31.11 -1.67 -12.37
C PRO A 111 -31.88 -0.71 -11.48
N GLN A 112 -32.11 -1.08 -10.22
CA GLN A 112 -32.79 -0.25 -9.22
C GLN A 112 -31.85 0.65 -8.43
N GLY A 113 -30.55 0.68 -8.79
CA GLY A 113 -29.52 1.46 -8.11
C GLY A 113 -28.56 0.60 -7.29
N ILE A 114 -27.81 1.26 -6.39
CA ILE A 114 -26.83 0.57 -5.52
C ILE A 114 -27.58 -0.06 -4.34
N GLN A 115 -27.46 -1.38 -4.22
CA GLN A 115 -28.07 -2.15 -3.14
C GLN A 115 -26.99 -2.81 -2.26
N GLN A 116 -27.28 -2.93 -0.98
CA GLN A 116 -26.50 -3.73 -0.05
C GLN A 116 -27.06 -5.13 0.00
N LEU A 117 -26.23 -6.12 -0.32
CA LEU A 117 -26.61 -7.54 -0.44
C LEU A 117 -25.59 -8.41 0.31
N PRO A 118 -25.93 -9.66 0.66
CA PRO A 118 -24.96 -10.63 1.16
C PRO A 118 -23.83 -10.88 0.13
N CYS A 119 -22.61 -11.08 0.64
CA CYS A 119 -21.42 -11.41 -0.16
C CYS A 119 -20.88 -12.76 0.30
N PRO A 120 -21.23 -13.86 -0.39
CA PRO A 120 -20.78 -15.19 0.00
C PRO A 120 -19.33 -15.52 -0.43
N SER A 121 -18.52 -14.51 -0.71
CA SER A 121 -17.20 -14.59 -1.37
C SER A 121 -17.27 -15.06 -2.85
N PRO A 122 -16.19 -14.88 -3.64
CA PRO A 122 -16.21 -15.23 -5.06
C PRO A 122 -16.48 -16.70 -5.37
N GLU A 123 -16.08 -17.60 -4.49
CA GLU A 123 -16.20 -19.05 -4.67
C GLU A 123 -17.67 -19.52 -4.66
N ALA A 124 -18.51 -18.89 -3.84
CA ALA A 124 -19.91 -19.21 -3.69
C ALA A 124 -20.87 -18.21 -4.35
N CYS A 125 -20.36 -17.21 -5.05
CA CYS A 125 -21.15 -16.14 -5.65
C CYS A 125 -21.45 -16.42 -7.14
N ASP A 126 -22.73 -16.54 -7.51
CA ASP A 126 -23.11 -16.77 -8.92
C ASP A 126 -22.67 -15.66 -9.86
N LEU A 127 -22.69 -14.41 -9.39
CA LEU A 127 -22.20 -13.29 -10.18
C LEU A 127 -20.69 -13.38 -10.44
N ALA A 128 -19.93 -13.93 -9.50
CA ALA A 128 -18.48 -14.08 -9.64
C ALA A 128 -18.10 -15.11 -10.70
N ARG A 129 -18.91 -16.15 -10.92
CA ARG A 129 -18.68 -17.18 -11.94
C ARG A 129 -18.68 -16.59 -13.35
N THR A 130 -19.51 -15.58 -13.60
CA THR A 130 -19.64 -14.92 -14.91
C THR A 130 -18.78 -13.67 -15.03
N GLY A 131 -18.45 -13.03 -13.92
CA GLY A 131 -17.95 -11.65 -13.90
C GLY A 131 -16.50 -11.44 -13.44
N HIS A 132 -15.74 -12.48 -13.08
CA HIS A 132 -14.36 -12.35 -12.62
C HIS A 132 -14.17 -11.45 -11.37
N CYS A 133 -15.04 -11.61 -10.37
CA CYS A 133 -14.82 -10.99 -9.07
C CYS A 133 -13.51 -11.48 -8.46
N LYS A 134 -12.66 -10.55 -8.01
CA LYS A 134 -11.32 -10.84 -7.47
C LYS A 134 -11.08 -10.07 -6.19
N PRO A 135 -10.22 -10.58 -5.31
CA PRO A 135 -9.69 -9.78 -4.23
C PRO A 135 -8.91 -8.58 -4.82
N TYR A 136 -9.06 -7.43 -4.20
CA TYR A 136 -8.45 -6.19 -4.64
C TYR A 136 -7.93 -5.41 -3.45
N GLY A 137 -6.61 -5.45 -3.26
CA GLY A 137 -5.90 -4.75 -2.19
C GLY A 137 -5.32 -3.43 -2.68
N ARG A 138 -5.47 -2.39 -1.87
CA ARG A 138 -4.93 -1.04 -2.09
C ARG A 138 -4.19 -0.62 -0.83
N LEU A 139 -2.87 -0.60 -0.89
CA LEU A 139 -2.01 -0.12 0.19
C LEU A 139 -1.59 1.31 -0.14
N HIS A 140 -1.82 2.22 0.79
CA HIS A 140 -1.38 3.62 0.73
C HIS A 140 -0.13 3.78 1.57
N VAL A 141 0.91 4.36 0.99
CA VAL A 141 2.19 4.61 1.66
C VAL A 141 2.75 5.98 1.27
N ILE A 142 3.54 6.56 2.15
CA ILE A 142 4.44 7.66 1.82
C ILE A 142 5.76 7.04 1.40
N VAL A 143 6.32 7.49 0.28
CA VAL A 143 7.63 7.04 -0.22
C VAL A 143 8.64 8.08 0.19
N ASN A 144 9.76 7.63 0.75
CA ASN A 144 10.79 8.49 1.31
C ASN A 144 10.28 9.38 2.46
N ASP A 145 11.16 10.14 3.10
CA ASP A 145 10.79 11.06 4.20
C ASP A 145 10.49 12.48 3.69
N GLU A 146 9.92 12.60 2.49
CA GLU A 146 9.52 13.91 1.99
C GLU A 146 8.41 14.52 2.85
N GLU A 147 8.47 15.83 3.04
CA GLU A 147 7.50 16.62 3.80
C GLU A 147 6.10 16.62 3.13
N ASP A 148 6.01 16.06 1.92
CA ASP A 148 4.77 16.01 1.16
C ASP A 148 3.80 14.97 1.71
N ILE A 149 2.58 15.39 2.04
CA ILE A 149 1.52 14.54 2.59
C ILE A 149 0.93 13.61 1.52
N GLY A 150 1.44 13.65 0.29
CA GLY A 150 0.99 12.85 -0.82
C GLY A 150 1.34 11.37 -0.66
N THR A 151 0.44 10.48 -1.07
CA THR A 151 0.65 9.04 -0.97
C THR A 151 0.84 8.38 -2.31
N PHE A 152 1.59 7.28 -2.28
CA PHE A 152 1.66 6.34 -3.38
C PHE A 152 0.73 5.17 -3.10
N ILE A 153 -0.01 4.75 -4.13
CA ILE A 153 -0.88 3.60 -4.03
C ILE A 153 -0.23 2.36 -4.67
N PHE A 154 -0.11 1.29 -3.89
CA PHE A 154 0.22 -0.04 -4.39
C PHE A 154 -1.03 -0.88 -4.49
N ARG A 155 -1.27 -1.50 -5.66
CA ARG A 155 -2.44 -2.33 -5.94
C ARG A 155 -2.04 -3.78 -6.16
N THR A 156 -2.82 -4.70 -5.61
CA THR A 156 -2.63 -6.13 -5.83
C THR A 156 -3.96 -6.86 -5.88
N THR A 157 -4.06 -7.88 -6.75
CA THR A 157 -5.20 -8.79 -6.83
C THR A 157 -4.85 -10.19 -6.32
N GLY A 158 -3.61 -10.40 -5.89
CA GLY A 158 -3.15 -11.67 -5.33
C GLY A 158 -3.66 -11.86 -3.91
N PHE A 159 -4.52 -12.85 -3.67
CA PHE A 159 -5.05 -13.14 -2.34
C PHE A 159 -3.94 -13.37 -1.30
N ASN A 160 -2.91 -14.15 -1.66
CA ASN A 160 -1.79 -14.42 -0.75
C ASN A 160 -1.03 -13.13 -0.40
N SER A 161 -0.86 -12.21 -1.36
CA SER A 161 -0.22 -10.91 -1.11
C SER A 161 -1.03 -10.07 -0.14
N ILE A 162 -2.35 -10.01 -0.32
CA ILE A 162 -3.26 -9.27 0.57
C ILE A 162 -3.21 -9.88 1.98
N ARG A 163 -3.36 -11.20 2.09
CA ARG A 163 -3.31 -11.91 3.37
C ARG A 163 -2.00 -11.65 4.12
N THR A 164 -0.87 -11.72 3.40
CA THR A 164 0.44 -11.46 4.00
C THR A 164 0.58 -10.01 4.46
N LEU A 165 0.10 -9.04 3.68
CA LEU A 165 0.12 -7.63 4.07
C LEU A 165 -0.72 -7.38 5.32
N VAL A 166 -1.96 -7.89 5.36
CA VAL A 166 -2.85 -7.77 6.53
C VAL A 166 -2.16 -8.35 7.78
N ALA A 167 -1.68 -9.60 7.68
CA ALA A 167 -1.05 -10.27 8.81
C ALA A 167 0.18 -9.50 9.35
N ARG A 168 1.02 -8.98 8.46
CA ARG A 168 2.21 -8.22 8.86
C ARG A 168 1.88 -6.86 9.45
N LEU A 169 0.94 -6.13 8.86
CA LEU A 169 0.51 -4.85 9.41
C LEU A 169 -0.08 -5.01 10.80
N SER A 170 -0.92 -6.02 11.02
CA SER A 170 -1.49 -6.32 12.34
C SER A 170 -0.41 -6.74 13.34
N TYR A 171 0.57 -7.55 12.91
CA TYR A 171 1.70 -7.93 13.75
C TYR A 171 2.52 -6.71 14.17
N TYR A 172 2.90 -5.84 13.23
CA TYR A 172 3.68 -4.65 13.52
C TYR A 172 2.91 -3.63 14.36
N GLN A 173 1.61 -3.51 14.17
CA GLN A 173 0.74 -2.71 15.05
C GLN A 173 0.84 -3.21 16.49
N ALA A 174 0.68 -4.52 16.70
CA ALA A 174 0.71 -5.11 18.04
C ALA A 174 2.07 -4.92 18.75
N ILE A 175 3.19 -5.18 18.06
CA ILE A 175 4.52 -5.05 18.69
C ILE A 175 4.97 -3.60 18.90
N SER A 176 4.42 -2.65 18.13
CA SER A 176 4.73 -1.22 18.28
C SER A 176 3.87 -0.52 19.33
N GLY A 177 2.92 -1.22 19.94
CA GLY A 177 1.96 -0.60 20.86
C GLY A 177 1.07 0.43 20.15
N ASP A 178 0.49 0.05 19.01
CA ASP A 178 -0.35 0.89 18.14
C ASP A 178 0.35 2.11 17.52
N LEU A 179 1.67 2.05 17.35
CA LEU A 179 2.47 3.12 16.73
C LEU A 179 2.93 2.76 15.30
N LEU A 180 2.07 2.09 14.54
CA LEU A 180 2.38 1.57 13.20
C LEU A 180 2.88 2.65 12.23
N ALA A 181 2.32 3.86 12.28
CA ALA A 181 2.71 4.99 11.43
C ALA A 181 4.12 5.52 11.72
N CYS A 182 4.66 5.23 12.89
CA CYS A 182 5.99 5.66 13.29
C CYS A 182 7.10 4.69 12.85
N LEU A 183 6.73 3.49 12.40
CA LEU A 183 7.70 2.48 12.00
C LEU A 183 8.25 2.76 10.59
N PRO A 184 9.57 2.70 10.42
CA PRO A 184 10.18 2.71 9.09
C PRO A 184 9.99 1.36 8.43
N PHE A 185 9.40 1.34 7.25
CA PHE A 185 9.21 0.12 6.46
C PHE A 185 10.00 0.18 5.16
N HIS A 186 10.42 -1.00 4.71
CA HIS A 186 10.91 -1.18 3.36
C HIS A 186 10.01 -2.14 2.61
N LYS A 187 9.50 -1.71 1.47
CA LYS A 187 8.79 -2.58 0.55
C LYS A 187 9.80 -3.29 -0.33
N SER A 188 9.96 -4.60 -0.14
CA SER A 188 10.86 -5.42 -0.94
C SER A 188 10.10 -6.23 -1.97
N TYR A 189 10.75 -6.52 -3.09
CA TYR A 189 10.22 -7.41 -4.12
C TYR A 189 10.03 -8.85 -3.62
N SER A 190 10.98 -9.36 -2.85
CA SER A 190 10.95 -10.73 -2.29
C SER A 190 10.02 -10.86 -1.08
N ASN A 191 9.92 -9.80 -0.27
CA ASN A 191 9.07 -9.73 0.92
C ASN A 191 8.20 -8.50 0.82
N LEU A 192 6.89 -8.68 0.72
CA LEU A 192 5.91 -7.62 0.47
C LEU A 192 6.04 -6.40 1.40
N LEU A 193 6.43 -6.63 2.63
CA LEU A 193 6.70 -5.57 3.60
C LEU A 193 7.60 -6.12 4.70
N PHE A 194 8.70 -5.45 5.03
CA PHE A 194 9.51 -5.76 6.21
C PHE A 194 10.08 -4.48 6.81
N ILE A 195 10.42 -4.54 8.08
CA ILE A 195 11.07 -3.46 8.82
C ILE A 195 12.57 -3.71 8.79
N ASP A 196 13.35 -2.67 8.53
CA ASP A 196 14.80 -2.75 8.66
C ASP A 196 15.18 -2.84 10.14
N LEU A 197 15.78 -3.96 10.52
CA LEU A 197 16.18 -4.24 11.90
C LEU A 197 17.16 -3.21 12.47
N MET A 198 17.99 -2.58 11.65
CA MET A 198 18.90 -1.54 12.11
C MET A 198 18.17 -0.27 12.56
N LEU A 199 17.03 0.06 11.93
CA LEU A 199 16.23 1.22 12.30
C LEU A 199 15.35 0.96 13.53
N ILE A 200 15.03 -0.31 13.83
CA ILE A 200 14.26 -0.66 15.05
C ILE A 200 15.02 -0.29 16.32
N SER A 201 16.34 -0.51 16.36
CA SER A 201 17.16 -0.16 17.53
C SER A 201 17.12 1.34 17.79
N CYS A 202 17.24 2.16 16.75
CA CYS A 202 17.15 3.62 16.84
C CYS A 202 15.75 4.08 17.22
N PHE A 203 14.71 3.39 16.74
CA PHE A 203 13.31 3.69 17.05
C PHE A 203 12.94 3.33 18.49
N ILE A 204 13.37 2.17 19.01
CA ILE A 204 13.15 1.78 20.40
C ILE A 204 13.82 2.80 21.33
N GLU A 205 15.01 3.28 20.98
CA GLU A 205 15.69 4.32 21.75
C GLU A 205 14.94 5.66 21.67
N LEU A 206 14.41 6.04 20.51
CA LEU A 206 13.60 7.26 20.33
C LEU A 206 12.29 7.18 21.13
N VAL A 207 11.57 6.06 21.05
CA VAL A 207 10.32 5.84 21.78
C VAL A 207 10.57 5.79 23.28
N SER A 208 11.64 5.13 23.73
CA SER A 208 11.99 5.13 25.16
C SER A 208 12.30 6.52 25.68
N ARG A 209 12.97 7.36 24.88
CA ARG A 209 13.23 8.77 25.22
C ARG A 209 11.96 9.62 25.23
N LEU A 210 11.00 9.36 24.35
CA LEU A 210 9.72 10.08 24.27
C LEU A 210 8.76 9.68 25.41
N MET A 211 8.81 8.40 25.84
CA MET A 211 7.97 7.85 26.91
C MET A 211 8.51 8.16 28.31
N LEU A 212 9.75 8.66 28.44
CA LEU A 212 10.27 9.07 29.74
C LEU A 212 9.53 10.33 30.26
N PRO A 213 9.08 10.33 31.53
CA PRO A 213 8.48 11.51 32.13
C PRO A 213 9.45 12.70 32.09
N SER A 214 8.90 13.90 31.97
CA SER A 214 9.66 15.15 31.77
C SER A 214 10.85 15.35 32.72
N ASN A 215 10.78 14.82 33.92
CA ASN A 215 11.86 14.91 34.95
C ASN A 215 13.07 14.01 34.62
N ALA A 216 12.93 13.00 33.74
CA ALA A 216 14.02 12.13 33.34
C ALA A 216 14.74 12.62 32.04
N ARG A 217 14.06 13.48 31.27
CA ARG A 217 14.65 14.05 30.03
C ARG A 217 15.79 15.02 30.31
N ALA A 218 15.72 15.77 31.39
CA ALA A 218 16.73 16.73 31.77
C ALA A 218 18.09 16.11 32.18
N LYS A 219 18.08 14.89 32.72
CA LYS A 219 19.31 14.20 33.16
C LYS A 219 20.12 13.57 32.05
N LEU A 220 19.51 13.26 30.91
CA LEU A 220 20.20 12.65 29.75
C LEU A 220 20.92 13.68 28.85
N SER A 221 20.49 14.94 28.87
CA SER A 221 21.15 16.00 28.08
C SER A 221 22.47 16.49 28.66
N THR A 222 22.77 16.19 29.92
CA THR A 222 23.99 16.64 30.62
C THR A 222 25.11 15.62 30.67
N SER A 223 24.89 14.37 30.21
CA SER A 223 25.93 13.31 30.20
C SER A 223 26.67 13.14 28.87
N GLY A 224 26.42 14.00 27.86
CA GLY A 224 26.98 13.89 26.50
C GLY A 224 28.20 14.77 26.23
N HIS A 225 28.82 15.41 27.24
CA HIS A 225 30.08 16.16 27.09
C HIS A 225 31.05 15.75 28.20
N ARG A 226 31.78 14.69 27.94
CA ARG A 226 33.15 14.46 28.44
C ARG A 226 33.88 13.52 27.50
#